data_07e56c596f7447afef2153883cb68568
#
_entry.id   07e56c596f7447afef2153883cb68568
#
_cell.length_a   1.000
_cell.length_b   1.000
_cell.length_c   1.000
_cell.angle_alpha   90.00
_cell.angle_beta   90.00
_cell.angle_gamma   90.00
#
_symmetry.space_group_name_H-M   'P 1'
#
loop_
_entity.id
_entity.type
_entity.pdbx_description
1 polymer ?
#
loop_
_entity_poly.entity_id
_entity_poly.type
_entity_poly.pdbx_seq_one_letter_code
_entity_poly.pdbx_strand_id
1 'polypeptide(L)'
;MASPHTETVTGTFTLQVLNRQGQEAGTVTIDAADFGGKISPRLLHEAVLMYEANQRSGTHSTLRRGEVSGSTKKIFRQKGTGNARAGTKRTNKRRGGGTAKGPKPRDYEYHLPKRSVKAATRMAILSKFRDGEAVILDDLVVSAPKTKEMAGILKALNLREVPPPAPAPAAEPPADAAKPAGKPKKKPGKKNLSLLIGTDKLDPTVYKSARNLAGVRVLPASDFNAYEVLRPRKLVLTRAALDTLRSAKA
;
A
#
# COMPACT_ATOMS: atom_id res chain seq x y z
N MET A 1 -27.21 18.57 -3.69
CA MET A 1 -27.10 17.64 -4.83
C MET A 1 -25.97 16.67 -4.55
N ALA A 2 -26.22 15.35 -4.56
CA ALA A 2 -25.17 14.36 -4.40
C ALA A 2 -24.24 14.42 -5.62
N SER A 3 -22.91 14.38 -5.37
CA SER A 3 -21.92 14.32 -6.46
C SER A 3 -22.22 13.09 -7.33
N PRO A 4 -22.17 13.16 -8.68
CA PRO A 4 -22.56 12.07 -9.58
C PRO A 4 -21.75 10.78 -9.44
N HIS A 5 -20.76 10.76 -8.56
CA HIS A 5 -19.87 9.61 -8.30
C HIS A 5 -20.00 9.05 -6.86
N THR A 6 -21.02 9.44 -6.10
CA THR A 6 -21.24 8.89 -4.76
C THR A 6 -22.27 7.77 -4.85
N GLU A 7 -21.84 6.55 -4.58
CA GLU A 7 -22.71 5.37 -4.52
C GLU A 7 -23.35 5.28 -3.13
N THR A 8 -24.67 5.18 -3.08
CA THR A 8 -25.41 4.84 -1.86
C THR A 8 -25.50 3.33 -1.73
N VAL A 9 -24.96 2.81 -0.66
CA VAL A 9 -25.01 1.38 -0.33
C VAL A 9 -26.06 1.23 0.76
N THR A 10 -27.19 0.60 0.44
CA THR A 10 -28.27 0.30 1.37
C THR A 10 -28.40 -1.21 1.52
N GLY A 11 -28.68 -1.68 2.72
CA GLY A 11 -28.88 -3.09 3.02
C GLY A 11 -27.94 -3.63 4.09
N THR A 12 -28.18 -4.89 4.43
CA THR A 12 -27.41 -5.64 5.42
C THR A 12 -26.49 -6.61 4.73
N PHE A 13 -25.23 -6.69 5.19
CA PHE A 13 -24.26 -7.68 4.73
C PHE A 13 -24.20 -8.81 5.75
N THR A 14 -24.36 -10.03 5.29
CA THR A 14 -24.19 -11.23 6.09
C THR A 14 -22.80 -11.79 5.85
N LEU A 15 -21.94 -11.77 6.85
CA LEU A 15 -20.58 -12.29 6.79
C LEU A 15 -20.47 -13.55 7.65
N GLN A 16 -19.74 -14.54 7.14
CA GLN A 16 -19.44 -15.75 7.88
C GLN A 16 -18.34 -15.48 8.90
N VAL A 17 -18.53 -16.00 10.12
CA VAL A 17 -17.51 -16.00 11.16
C VAL A 17 -16.79 -17.33 11.11
N LEU A 18 -15.48 -17.29 10.99
CA LEU A 18 -14.62 -18.48 10.89
C LEU A 18 -13.82 -18.67 12.17
N ASN A 19 -13.59 -19.94 12.52
CA ASN A 19 -12.65 -20.31 13.57
C ASN A 19 -11.23 -20.33 13.00
N ARG A 20 -10.23 -20.50 13.86
CA ARG A 20 -8.80 -20.65 13.46
C ARG A 20 -8.54 -21.81 12.53
N GLN A 21 -9.38 -22.85 12.54
CA GLN A 21 -9.32 -24.01 11.67
C GLN A 21 -10.00 -23.78 10.30
N GLY A 22 -10.58 -22.62 10.07
CA GLY A 22 -11.33 -22.31 8.85
C GLY A 22 -12.75 -22.90 8.81
N GLN A 23 -13.25 -23.36 9.94
CA GLN A 23 -14.62 -23.87 10.06
C GLN A 23 -15.58 -22.70 10.38
N GLU A 24 -16.79 -22.76 9.90
CA GLU A 24 -17.83 -21.79 10.18
C GLU A 24 -18.28 -21.88 11.64
N ALA A 25 -18.14 -20.77 12.38
CA ALA A 25 -18.56 -20.63 13.78
C ALA A 25 -19.89 -19.90 13.92
N GLY A 26 -20.36 -19.22 12.88
CA GLY A 26 -21.61 -18.47 12.88
C GLY A 26 -21.66 -17.41 11.79
N THR A 27 -22.65 -16.55 11.87
CA THR A 27 -22.84 -15.42 10.94
C THR A 27 -23.02 -14.13 11.71
N VAL A 28 -22.49 -13.03 11.15
CA VAL A 28 -22.69 -11.67 11.69
C VAL A 28 -23.32 -10.82 10.61
N THR A 29 -24.39 -10.12 10.96
CA THR A 29 -25.04 -9.14 10.11
C THR A 29 -24.49 -7.74 10.39
N ILE A 30 -24.20 -7.00 9.33
CA ILE A 30 -23.65 -5.65 9.40
C ILE A 30 -24.53 -4.75 8.55
N ASP A 31 -25.03 -3.68 9.14
CA ASP A 31 -25.81 -2.69 8.41
C ASP A 31 -24.88 -1.68 7.73
N ALA A 32 -25.16 -1.37 6.45
CA ALA A 32 -24.42 -0.33 5.72
C ALA A 32 -24.47 1.02 6.45
N ALA A 33 -25.55 1.31 7.16
CA ALA A 33 -25.74 2.53 7.95
C ALA A 33 -24.70 2.67 9.08
N ASP A 34 -24.17 1.56 9.63
CA ASP A 34 -23.14 1.57 10.66
C ASP A 34 -21.84 2.24 10.17
N PHE A 35 -21.56 2.11 8.89
CA PHE A 35 -20.38 2.69 8.24
C PHE A 35 -20.72 3.90 7.36
N GLY A 36 -21.91 4.50 7.51
CA GLY A 36 -22.34 5.73 6.85
C GLY A 36 -23.09 5.53 5.53
N GLY A 37 -23.30 4.30 5.04
CA GLY A 37 -24.16 3.96 3.89
C GLY A 37 -23.79 4.61 2.54
N LYS A 38 -22.61 5.23 2.43
CA LYS A 38 -22.17 5.95 1.21
C LYS A 38 -20.72 5.62 0.92
N ILE A 39 -20.42 5.44 -0.37
CA ILE A 39 -19.04 5.28 -0.86
C ILE A 39 -18.79 6.37 -1.90
N SER A 40 -17.81 7.22 -1.66
CA SER A 40 -17.35 8.25 -2.58
C SER A 40 -15.94 7.90 -3.08
N PRO A 41 -15.78 7.40 -4.31
CA PRO A 41 -14.47 7.07 -4.88
C PRO A 41 -13.51 8.27 -4.90
N ARG A 42 -14.05 9.48 -5.12
CA ARG A 42 -13.26 10.70 -5.10
C ARG A 42 -12.62 10.96 -3.73
N LEU A 43 -13.40 10.87 -2.65
CA LEU A 43 -12.87 11.08 -1.30
C LEU A 43 -11.86 10.00 -0.92
N LEU A 44 -12.09 8.74 -1.29
CA LEU A 44 -11.15 7.65 -1.08
C LEU A 44 -9.84 7.89 -1.82
N HIS A 45 -9.91 8.35 -3.07
CA HIS A 45 -8.72 8.69 -3.86
C HIS A 45 -7.93 9.85 -3.23
N GLU A 46 -8.60 10.93 -2.82
CA GLU A 46 -7.97 12.07 -2.15
C GLU A 46 -7.31 11.65 -0.82
N ALA A 47 -7.95 10.76 -0.05
CA ALA A 47 -7.36 10.23 1.17
C ALA A 47 -6.09 9.40 0.89
N VAL A 48 -6.10 8.53 -0.13
CA VAL A 48 -4.92 7.76 -0.52
C VAL A 48 -3.78 8.69 -0.96
N LEU A 49 -4.07 9.69 -1.80
CA LEU A 49 -3.08 10.69 -2.22
C LEU A 49 -2.48 11.45 -1.03
N MET A 50 -3.32 11.81 -0.04
CA MET A 50 -2.85 12.46 1.19
C MET A 50 -1.82 11.58 1.92
N TYR A 51 -2.14 10.31 2.17
CA TYR A 51 -1.22 9.41 2.86
C TYR A 51 0.07 9.16 2.07
N GLU A 52 0.01 9.00 0.75
CA GLU A 52 1.19 8.83 -0.09
C GLU A 52 2.05 10.09 -0.18
N ALA A 53 1.44 11.26 -0.26
CA ALA A 53 2.15 12.54 -0.26
C ALA A 53 2.89 12.77 1.06
N ASN A 54 2.23 12.50 2.20
CA ASN A 54 2.79 12.73 3.54
C ASN A 54 3.93 11.75 3.89
N GLN A 55 4.06 10.63 3.17
CA GLN A 55 5.21 9.72 3.31
C GLN A 55 6.49 10.25 2.64
N ARG A 56 6.38 11.28 1.79
CA ARG A 56 7.53 11.82 1.04
C ARG A 56 8.27 12.84 1.90
N SER A 57 9.53 12.57 2.20
CA SER A 57 10.38 13.47 3.00
C SER A 57 10.80 14.76 2.27
N GLY A 58 10.72 14.80 0.94
CA GLY A 58 11.01 15.99 0.14
C GLY A 58 12.43 16.55 0.20
N THR A 59 13.39 15.80 0.75
CA THR A 59 14.76 16.25 1.01
C THR A 59 15.68 16.28 -0.21
N HIS A 60 15.20 15.84 -1.38
CA HIS A 60 16.00 15.81 -2.61
C HIS A 60 16.42 17.21 -3.02
N SER A 61 17.73 17.38 -3.29
CA SER A 61 18.30 18.65 -3.68
C SER A 61 19.35 18.46 -4.76
N THR A 62 19.44 19.43 -5.66
CA THR A 62 20.51 19.50 -6.66
C THR A 62 21.10 20.90 -6.67
N LEU A 63 22.38 20.98 -7.00
CA LEU A 63 23.07 22.27 -7.12
C LEU A 63 22.79 22.90 -8.48
N ARG A 64 22.27 24.11 -8.48
CA ARG A 64 22.10 24.95 -9.67
C ARG A 64 23.40 25.67 -9.99
N ARG A 65 23.52 26.23 -11.20
CA ARG A 65 24.75 26.92 -11.66
C ARG A 65 25.25 28.01 -10.71
N GLY A 66 24.36 28.64 -9.92
CA GLY A 66 24.73 29.65 -8.93
C GLY A 66 25.31 29.07 -7.63
N GLU A 67 24.96 27.81 -7.32
CA GLU A 67 25.35 27.12 -6.08
C GLU A 67 26.58 26.22 -6.24
N VAL A 68 26.93 25.86 -7.48
CA VAL A 68 28.13 25.06 -7.77
C VAL A 68 29.36 25.92 -7.56
N SER A 69 30.37 25.38 -6.87
CA SER A 69 31.68 26.00 -6.73
C SER A 69 32.36 26.19 -8.09
N GLY A 70 33.03 27.31 -8.28
CA GLY A 70 33.77 27.62 -9.48
C GLY A 70 33.65 29.07 -9.92
N SER A 71 34.43 29.46 -10.96
CA SER A 71 34.46 30.82 -11.45
C SER A 71 33.20 31.21 -12.22
N THR A 72 32.71 32.42 -12.00
CA THR A 72 31.66 33.06 -12.78
C THR A 72 32.17 33.75 -14.02
N LYS A 73 33.49 33.93 -14.16
CA LYS A 73 34.12 34.59 -15.28
C LYS A 73 33.82 33.88 -16.61
N LYS A 74 33.55 34.65 -17.66
CA LYS A 74 33.44 34.13 -19.04
C LYS A 74 34.76 33.47 -19.45
N ILE A 75 34.70 32.26 -20.02
CA ILE A 75 35.90 31.45 -20.31
C ILE A 75 36.78 32.12 -21.34
N PHE A 76 36.21 32.71 -22.40
CA PHE A 76 36.91 33.42 -23.45
C PHE A 76 36.02 34.51 -24.08
N ARG A 77 36.61 35.42 -24.85
CA ARG A 77 35.91 36.52 -25.52
C ARG A 77 34.85 36.01 -26.50
N GLN A 78 33.86 36.86 -26.79
CA GLN A 78 32.64 36.49 -27.54
C GLN A 78 32.92 36.11 -29.00
N LYS A 79 33.88 36.74 -29.64
CA LYS A 79 34.27 36.54 -31.04
C LYS A 79 35.81 36.47 -31.19
N GLY A 80 36.32 35.98 -32.30
CA GLY A 80 37.77 35.97 -32.62
C GLY A 80 38.57 34.83 -31.97
N THR A 81 37.91 33.73 -31.52
CA THR A 81 38.59 32.55 -30.94
C THR A 81 38.49 31.31 -31.81
N GLY A 82 37.70 31.34 -32.89
CA GLY A 82 37.40 30.15 -33.70
C GLY A 82 36.55 29.10 -33.02
N ASN A 83 36.29 29.22 -31.73
CA ASN A 83 35.52 28.25 -30.92
C ASN A 83 34.07 28.68 -30.76
N ALA A 84 33.18 27.69 -30.45
CA ALA A 84 31.82 27.96 -30.12
C ALA A 84 31.71 28.87 -28.88
N ARG A 85 30.73 29.79 -28.89
CA ARG A 85 30.52 30.75 -27.80
C ARG A 85 30.29 30.04 -26.50
N ALA A 86 30.99 30.41 -25.43
CA ALA A 86 30.85 29.85 -24.11
C ALA A 86 30.71 30.93 -23.04
N GLY A 87 29.85 30.66 -22.07
CA GLY A 87 29.69 31.47 -20.88
C GLY A 87 30.66 31.09 -19.76
N THR A 88 30.17 30.90 -18.57
CA THR A 88 30.95 30.52 -17.38
C THR A 88 31.23 29.01 -17.33
N LYS A 89 32.21 28.59 -16.53
CA LYS A 89 32.54 27.18 -16.31
C LYS A 89 31.41 26.40 -15.63
N ARG A 90 30.57 27.09 -14.84
CA ARG A 90 29.42 26.51 -14.06
C ARG A 90 28.14 26.23 -14.87
N THR A 91 28.18 26.48 -16.21
CA THR A 91 27.00 26.27 -17.05
C THR A 91 26.61 24.79 -17.09
N ASN A 92 25.30 24.50 -17.13
CA ASN A 92 24.73 23.15 -17.14
C ASN A 92 25.18 22.27 -18.33
N LYS A 93 25.66 22.87 -19.41
CA LYS A 93 26.20 22.15 -20.57
C LYS A 93 27.61 21.60 -20.37
N ARG A 94 28.27 21.92 -19.26
CA ARG A 94 29.66 21.52 -18.98
C ARG A 94 29.75 20.50 -17.87
N ARG A 95 30.76 19.64 -17.89
CA ARG A 95 31.13 18.77 -16.78
C ARG A 95 31.46 19.62 -15.54
N GLY A 96 30.92 19.25 -14.38
CA GLY A 96 31.05 20.04 -13.16
C GLY A 96 30.21 21.32 -13.15
N GLY A 97 29.31 21.51 -14.12
CA GLY A 97 28.32 22.58 -14.11
C GLY A 97 27.09 22.22 -13.28
N GLY A 98 26.23 23.23 -12.98
CA GLY A 98 25.02 23.04 -12.22
C GLY A 98 23.90 22.38 -13.01
N THR A 99 22.96 21.77 -12.31
CA THR A 99 21.77 21.15 -12.91
C THR A 99 20.76 22.20 -13.34
N ALA A 100 20.25 22.10 -14.57
CA ALA A 100 19.16 22.96 -15.04
C ALA A 100 17.82 22.40 -14.52
N LYS A 101 16.98 23.26 -13.89
CA LYS A 101 15.65 22.87 -13.36
C LYS A 101 15.66 21.63 -12.44
N GLY A 102 16.78 21.39 -11.76
CA GLY A 102 16.87 20.26 -10.83
C GLY A 102 15.97 20.43 -9.60
N PRO A 103 15.62 19.33 -8.91
CA PRO A 103 14.76 19.37 -7.76
C PRO A 103 15.38 20.17 -6.62
N LYS A 104 14.53 20.86 -5.86
CA LYS A 104 14.87 21.54 -4.61
C LYS A 104 14.05 20.94 -3.49
N PRO A 105 14.53 20.97 -2.24
CA PRO A 105 13.78 20.53 -1.11
C PRO A 105 12.43 21.28 -1.07
N ARG A 106 11.37 20.53 -0.90
CA ARG A 106 10.02 21.08 -0.74
C ARG A 106 9.20 20.18 0.17
N ASP A 107 8.23 20.79 0.82
CA ASP A 107 7.22 20.07 1.55
C ASP A 107 6.17 19.50 0.57
N TYR A 108 5.79 18.25 0.80
CA TYR A 108 4.74 17.55 0.07
C TYR A 108 3.49 17.35 0.92
N GLU A 109 3.49 17.91 2.13
CA GLU A 109 2.39 17.74 3.07
C GLU A 109 1.05 18.17 2.46
N TYR A 110 0.07 17.31 2.61
CA TYR A 110 -1.30 17.53 2.13
C TYR A 110 -2.29 17.13 3.22
N HIS A 111 -3.20 18.04 3.55
CA HIS A 111 -4.16 17.84 4.62
C HIS A 111 -5.59 17.80 4.11
N LEU A 112 -6.35 16.86 4.64
CA LEU A 112 -7.80 16.81 4.54
C LEU A 112 -8.44 17.14 5.91
N PRO A 113 -9.66 17.70 5.94
CA PRO A 113 -10.40 17.87 7.19
C PRO A 113 -10.55 16.55 7.94
N LYS A 114 -10.38 16.56 9.26
CA LYS A 114 -10.45 15.34 10.10
C LYS A 114 -11.76 14.55 9.90
N ARG A 115 -12.88 15.25 9.68
CA ARG A 115 -14.19 14.61 9.38
C ARG A 115 -14.15 13.83 8.06
N SER A 116 -13.51 14.37 7.03
CA SER A 116 -13.35 13.71 5.72
C SER A 116 -12.46 12.47 5.83
N VAL A 117 -11.38 12.51 6.62
CA VAL A 117 -10.50 11.36 6.85
C VAL A 117 -11.26 10.24 7.58
N LYS A 118 -12.02 10.58 8.65
CA LYS A 118 -12.86 9.60 9.36
C LYS A 118 -13.93 8.99 8.43
N ALA A 119 -14.59 9.81 7.62
CA ALA A 119 -15.56 9.33 6.63
C ALA A 119 -14.91 8.41 5.59
N ALA A 120 -13.72 8.75 5.08
CA ALA A 120 -12.98 7.93 4.13
C ALA A 120 -12.63 6.56 4.71
N THR A 121 -12.24 6.48 6.00
CA THR A 121 -11.96 5.20 6.67
C THR A 121 -13.22 4.32 6.74
N ARG A 122 -14.36 4.89 7.13
CA ARG A 122 -15.64 4.16 7.16
C ARG A 122 -16.05 3.67 5.77
N MET A 123 -15.95 4.51 4.76
CA MET A 123 -16.23 4.16 3.36
C MET A 123 -15.30 3.05 2.84
N ALA A 124 -14.02 3.07 3.23
CA ALA A 124 -13.07 2.03 2.86
C ALA A 124 -13.44 0.66 3.46
N ILE A 125 -13.84 0.63 4.72
CA ILE A 125 -14.31 -0.60 5.39
C ILE A 125 -15.61 -1.09 4.74
N LEU A 126 -16.56 -0.19 4.48
CA LEU A 126 -17.82 -0.52 3.82
C LEU A 126 -17.59 -1.10 2.41
N SER A 127 -16.62 -0.57 1.66
CA SER A 127 -16.30 -1.13 0.34
C SER A 127 -15.79 -2.56 0.44
N LYS A 128 -14.98 -2.90 1.45
CA LYS A 128 -14.51 -4.26 1.69
C LYS A 128 -15.64 -5.24 2.03
N PHE A 129 -16.66 -4.78 2.76
CA PHE A 129 -17.83 -5.61 3.04
C PHE A 129 -18.69 -5.82 1.80
N ARG A 130 -18.93 -4.75 1.01
CA ARG A 130 -19.69 -4.81 -0.24
C ARG A 130 -19.03 -5.77 -1.25
N ASP A 131 -17.73 -5.71 -1.39
CA ASP A 131 -16.98 -6.47 -2.38
C ASP A 131 -16.68 -7.93 -1.92
N GLY A 132 -17.12 -8.32 -0.72
CA GLY A 132 -16.90 -9.66 -0.16
C GLY A 132 -15.41 -9.97 0.12
N GLU A 133 -14.63 -8.93 0.33
CA GLU A 133 -13.19 -9.03 0.62
C GLU A 133 -12.88 -9.09 2.12
N ALA A 134 -13.89 -9.03 2.97
CA ALA A 134 -13.77 -9.09 4.42
C ALA A 134 -14.09 -10.49 4.95
N VAL A 135 -13.32 -10.96 5.92
CA VAL A 135 -13.51 -12.23 6.64
C VAL A 135 -13.50 -11.91 8.14
N ILE A 136 -14.45 -12.48 8.86
CA ILE A 136 -14.52 -12.30 10.32
C ILE A 136 -13.99 -13.56 10.99
N LEU A 137 -13.09 -13.37 11.96
CA LEU A 137 -12.62 -14.43 12.86
C LEU A 137 -13.30 -14.26 14.22
N ASP A 138 -13.66 -15.37 14.81
CA ASP A 138 -14.21 -15.37 16.16
C ASP A 138 -13.16 -14.83 17.14
N ASP A 139 -11.98 -15.46 17.18
CA ASP A 139 -10.86 -15.01 18.01
C ASP A 139 -9.51 -15.37 17.35
N LEU A 140 -8.50 -14.53 17.60
CA LEU A 140 -7.14 -14.70 17.11
C LEU A 140 -6.14 -14.71 18.27
N VAL A 141 -6.18 -15.75 19.10
CA VAL A 141 -5.21 -15.95 20.17
C VAL A 141 -4.09 -16.86 19.71
N VAL A 142 -2.86 -16.43 19.85
CA VAL A 142 -1.65 -17.21 19.55
C VAL A 142 -0.91 -17.41 20.88
N SER A 143 -0.65 -18.65 21.25
CA SER A 143 -0.07 -19.01 22.56
C SER A 143 1.40 -18.57 22.71
N ALA A 144 2.14 -18.55 21.61
CA ALA A 144 3.54 -18.11 21.57
C ALA A 144 3.82 -17.34 20.29
N PRO A 145 4.78 -16.39 20.28
CA PRO A 145 5.09 -15.59 19.09
C PRO A 145 5.82 -16.44 18.02
N LYS A 146 5.07 -17.33 17.36
CA LYS A 146 5.59 -18.24 16.33
C LYS A 146 4.91 -17.96 14.97
N THR A 147 5.74 -17.69 13.97
CA THR A 147 5.28 -17.45 12.58
C THR A 147 4.64 -18.70 11.95
N LYS A 148 5.04 -19.91 12.37
CA LYS A 148 4.50 -21.17 11.87
C LYS A 148 3.02 -21.33 12.21
N GLU A 149 2.62 -21.00 13.42
CA GLU A 149 1.21 -21.06 13.86
C GLU A 149 0.34 -20.09 13.04
N MET A 150 0.79 -18.84 12.93
CA MET A 150 0.08 -17.83 12.13
C MET A 150 -0.02 -18.23 10.66
N ALA A 151 1.05 -18.77 10.07
CA ALA A 151 1.03 -19.27 8.71
C ALA A 151 0.07 -20.44 8.53
N GLY A 152 -0.06 -21.31 9.55
CA GLY A 152 -1.03 -22.42 9.58
C GLY A 152 -2.47 -21.90 9.60
N ILE A 153 -2.78 -20.93 10.45
CA ILE A 153 -4.12 -20.28 10.51
C ILE A 153 -4.47 -19.64 9.17
N LEU A 154 -3.58 -18.86 8.58
CA LEU A 154 -3.82 -18.20 7.30
C LEU A 154 -4.00 -19.19 6.15
N LYS A 155 -3.37 -20.37 6.22
CA LYS A 155 -3.54 -21.44 5.27
C LYS A 155 -4.89 -22.13 5.45
N ALA A 156 -5.31 -22.42 6.68
CA ALA A 156 -6.60 -23.02 7.00
C ALA A 156 -7.78 -22.14 6.54
N LEU A 157 -7.63 -20.82 6.66
CA LEU A 157 -8.60 -19.83 6.18
C LEU A 157 -8.61 -19.64 4.66
N ASN A 158 -7.82 -20.40 3.89
CA ASN A 158 -7.64 -20.22 2.44
C ASN A 158 -7.26 -18.77 2.04
N LEU A 159 -6.68 -18.02 2.98
CA LEU A 159 -6.26 -16.65 2.75
C LEU A 159 -4.86 -16.58 2.12
N ARG A 160 -4.11 -17.67 2.18
CA ARG A 160 -2.80 -17.80 1.55
C ARG A 160 -2.92 -18.73 0.34
N GLU A 161 -3.02 -18.19 -0.86
CA GLU A 161 -2.78 -18.97 -2.07
C GLU A 161 -1.35 -19.51 -2.01
N VAL A 162 -1.20 -20.79 -1.75
CA VAL A 162 0.07 -21.48 -1.96
C VAL A 162 0.28 -21.48 -3.48
N PRO A 163 1.35 -20.88 -4.01
CA PRO A 163 1.65 -21.05 -5.43
C PRO A 163 1.67 -22.56 -5.72
N PRO A 164 1.04 -23.03 -6.80
CA PRO A 164 1.09 -24.45 -7.15
C PRO A 164 2.55 -24.90 -7.11
N PRO A 165 2.85 -26.13 -6.61
CA PRO A 165 4.20 -26.66 -6.62
C PRO A 165 4.74 -26.49 -8.03
N ALA A 166 5.98 -25.96 -8.13
CA ALA A 166 6.64 -25.81 -9.42
C ALA A 166 6.51 -27.15 -10.17
N PRO A 167 6.07 -27.18 -11.43
CA PRO A 167 6.06 -28.43 -12.19
C PRO A 167 7.44 -29.04 -12.07
N ALA A 168 7.47 -30.36 -11.77
CA ALA A 168 8.71 -31.11 -11.72
C ALA A 168 9.56 -30.78 -12.96
N PRO A 169 10.89 -30.68 -12.85
CA PRO A 169 11.72 -30.34 -13.98
C PRO A 169 11.44 -31.38 -15.07
N ALA A 170 10.78 -30.95 -16.15
CA ALA A 170 10.62 -31.74 -17.34
C ALA A 170 12.02 -32.14 -17.81
N ALA A 171 12.23 -33.45 -18.07
CA ALA A 171 13.47 -33.97 -18.58
C ALA A 171 14.02 -33.08 -19.70
N GLU A 172 15.31 -32.78 -19.61
CA GLU A 172 16.02 -31.94 -20.57
C GLU A 172 15.86 -32.49 -21.97
N PRO A 173 15.43 -31.71 -22.96
CA PRO A 173 15.53 -32.12 -24.35
C PRO A 173 17.03 -32.08 -24.77
N PRO A 174 17.45 -32.96 -25.69
CA PRO A 174 18.84 -33.09 -26.08
C PRO A 174 19.39 -31.81 -26.67
N ALA A 175 20.63 -31.51 -26.32
CA ALA A 175 21.39 -30.39 -26.81
C ALA A 175 21.56 -30.51 -28.33
N ASP A 176 20.90 -29.63 -29.08
CA ASP A 176 21.35 -29.09 -30.36
C ASP A 176 20.27 -28.18 -30.95
N ALA A 177 20.39 -26.90 -30.64
CA ALA A 177 19.93 -25.79 -31.48
C ALA A 177 20.26 -24.46 -30.78
N ALA A 178 21.39 -23.86 -31.19
CA ALA A 178 21.74 -22.50 -30.82
C ALA A 178 20.68 -21.51 -31.31
N LYS A 179 19.89 -20.93 -30.39
CA LYS A 179 19.07 -19.74 -30.63
C LYS A 179 19.58 -18.58 -29.78
N PRO A 180 19.61 -17.33 -30.33
CA PRO A 180 20.21 -16.17 -29.68
C PRO A 180 19.50 -15.84 -28.37
N ALA A 181 20.29 -15.48 -27.37
CA ALA A 181 19.88 -15.15 -26.02
C ALA A 181 18.79 -14.07 -25.98
N GLY A 182 17.55 -14.50 -25.87
CA GLY A 182 16.43 -13.61 -25.53
C GLY A 182 16.60 -13.08 -24.12
N LYS A 183 16.37 -11.78 -23.93
CA LYS A 183 16.38 -11.09 -22.62
C LYS A 183 15.62 -11.96 -21.58
N PRO A 184 16.16 -12.10 -20.37
CA PRO A 184 15.52 -12.95 -19.34
C PRO A 184 14.10 -12.44 -19.11
N LYS A 185 13.12 -13.29 -19.39
CA LYS A 185 11.71 -13.02 -19.07
C LYS A 185 11.66 -12.77 -17.57
N LYS A 186 11.27 -11.55 -17.14
CA LYS A 186 11.00 -11.24 -15.73
C LYS A 186 10.11 -12.34 -15.19
N LYS A 187 10.60 -13.09 -14.20
CA LYS A 187 9.80 -14.05 -13.46
C LYS A 187 8.53 -13.33 -13.01
N PRO A 188 7.32 -13.89 -13.18
CA PRO A 188 6.10 -13.27 -12.70
C PRO A 188 6.32 -13.00 -11.21
N GLY A 189 6.28 -11.71 -10.82
CA GLY A 189 6.49 -11.32 -9.43
C GLY A 189 5.55 -12.16 -8.57
N LYS A 190 6.06 -12.78 -7.50
CA LYS A 190 5.25 -13.49 -6.51
C LYS A 190 4.08 -12.56 -6.19
N LYS A 191 2.86 -12.98 -6.52
CA LYS A 191 1.65 -12.26 -6.12
C LYS A 191 1.61 -12.35 -4.60
N ASN A 192 2.23 -11.38 -3.93
CA ASN A 192 2.20 -11.31 -2.48
C ASN A 192 0.75 -11.11 -2.10
N LEU A 193 0.22 -12.06 -1.37
CA LEU A 193 -1.08 -11.92 -0.74
C LEU A 193 -1.00 -10.66 0.13
N SER A 194 -1.84 -9.70 -0.17
CA SER A 194 -1.92 -8.47 0.62
C SER A 194 -3.10 -8.61 1.55
N LEU A 195 -2.81 -8.79 2.84
CA LEU A 195 -3.76 -9.08 3.89
C LEU A 195 -3.59 -8.10 5.05
N LEU A 196 -4.69 -7.51 5.51
CA LEU A 196 -4.75 -6.75 6.75
C LEU A 196 -5.51 -7.55 7.81
N ILE A 197 -4.91 -7.74 8.96
CA ILE A 197 -5.53 -8.34 10.13
C ILE A 197 -5.83 -7.23 11.13
N GLY A 198 -7.09 -7.07 11.48
CA GLY A 198 -7.57 -6.13 12.48
C GLY A 198 -7.86 -6.82 13.79
N THR A 199 -7.18 -6.40 14.85
CA THR A 199 -7.41 -6.83 16.23
C THR A 199 -8.10 -5.71 17.02
N ASP A 200 -8.78 -6.02 18.12
CA ASP A 200 -9.37 -5.01 18.99
C ASP A 200 -8.29 -4.10 19.58
N LYS A 201 -7.30 -4.71 20.22
CA LYS A 201 -6.15 -4.03 20.83
C LYS A 201 -4.85 -4.51 20.20
N LEU A 202 -3.78 -3.74 20.41
CA LEU A 202 -2.45 -4.16 19.99
C LEU A 202 -2.01 -5.39 20.81
N ASP A 203 -2.07 -6.56 20.18
CA ASP A 203 -1.52 -7.80 20.76
C ASP A 203 -0.09 -8.02 20.25
N PRO A 204 0.93 -7.92 21.13
CA PRO A 204 2.31 -8.10 20.76
C PRO A 204 2.63 -9.52 20.29
N THR A 205 1.89 -10.54 20.73
CA THR A 205 2.12 -11.94 20.33
C THR A 205 1.65 -12.16 18.89
N VAL A 206 0.46 -11.70 18.55
CA VAL A 206 -0.09 -11.73 17.20
C VAL A 206 0.77 -10.90 16.25
N TYR A 207 1.14 -9.67 16.64
CA TYR A 207 1.98 -8.80 15.83
C TYR A 207 3.35 -9.43 15.50
N LYS A 208 4.05 -9.96 16.51
CA LYS A 208 5.36 -10.62 16.34
C LYS A 208 5.24 -11.87 15.46
N SER A 209 4.14 -12.63 15.56
CA SER A 209 3.89 -13.84 14.78
C SER A 209 3.62 -13.54 13.30
N ALA A 210 2.96 -12.42 13.01
CA ALA A 210 2.51 -12.09 11.65
C ALA A 210 3.47 -11.17 10.87
N ARG A 211 4.21 -10.28 11.53
CA ARG A 211 5.02 -9.23 10.87
C ARG A 211 6.06 -9.75 9.88
N ASN A 212 6.57 -10.98 10.10
CA ASN A 212 7.56 -11.61 9.22
C ASN A 212 6.94 -12.30 7.99
N LEU A 213 5.61 -12.40 7.93
CA LEU A 213 4.93 -13.00 6.79
C LEU A 213 4.78 -11.95 5.67
N ALA A 214 5.30 -12.28 4.48
CA ALA A 214 5.21 -11.38 3.35
C ALA A 214 3.76 -11.08 2.97
N GLY A 215 3.42 -9.80 2.87
CA GLY A 215 2.09 -9.33 2.48
C GLY A 215 1.05 -9.32 3.60
N VAL A 216 1.42 -9.62 4.85
CA VAL A 216 0.52 -9.59 6.00
C VAL A 216 0.84 -8.37 6.86
N ARG A 217 -0.18 -7.60 7.23
CA ARG A 217 -0.11 -6.52 8.22
C ARG A 217 -1.10 -6.80 9.36
N VAL A 218 -0.72 -6.41 10.56
CA VAL A 218 -1.58 -6.47 11.75
C VAL A 218 -1.66 -5.07 12.32
N LEU A 219 -2.88 -4.59 12.53
CA LEU A 219 -3.16 -3.29 13.14
C LEU A 219 -4.33 -3.43 14.11
N PRO A 220 -4.33 -2.69 15.23
CA PRO A 220 -5.52 -2.57 16.05
C PRO A 220 -6.60 -1.76 15.31
N ALA A 221 -7.86 -2.00 15.62
CA ALA A 221 -9.00 -1.33 15.00
C ALA A 221 -8.95 0.20 15.15
N SER A 222 -8.37 0.70 16.25
CA SER A 222 -8.17 2.13 16.52
C SER A 222 -7.27 2.83 15.48
N ASP A 223 -6.30 2.11 14.91
CA ASP A 223 -5.29 2.66 14.01
C ASP A 223 -5.67 2.52 12.53
N PHE A 224 -6.88 2.04 12.26
CA PHE A 224 -7.36 1.89 10.89
C PHE A 224 -7.49 3.25 10.20
N ASN A 225 -6.94 3.31 9.01
CA ASN A 225 -7.11 4.42 8.09
C ASN A 225 -7.48 3.93 6.67
N ALA A 226 -8.01 4.82 5.85
CA ALA A 226 -8.48 4.47 4.52
C ALA A 226 -7.39 3.83 3.64
N TYR A 227 -6.15 4.31 3.75
CA TYR A 227 -5.02 3.80 2.97
C TYR A 227 -4.66 2.35 3.35
N GLU A 228 -4.56 2.05 4.66
CA GLU A 228 -4.22 0.72 5.15
C GLU A 228 -5.35 -0.31 4.87
N VAL A 229 -6.61 0.13 4.85
CA VAL A 229 -7.76 -0.74 4.54
C VAL A 229 -7.88 -1.02 3.04
N LEU A 230 -7.64 -0.03 2.18
CA LEU A 230 -7.79 -0.19 0.73
C LEU A 230 -6.61 -0.92 0.08
N ARG A 231 -5.40 -0.77 0.63
CA ARG A 231 -4.18 -1.35 0.07
C ARG A 231 -4.19 -2.88 -0.02
N PRO A 232 -4.59 -3.64 1.03
CA PRO A 232 -4.67 -5.08 0.99
C PRO A 232 -5.90 -5.56 0.20
N ARG A 233 -5.79 -6.74 -0.39
CA ARG A 233 -6.92 -7.37 -1.08
C ARG A 233 -7.98 -7.88 -0.10
N LYS A 234 -7.55 -8.51 0.99
CA LYS A 234 -8.46 -9.07 1.99
C LYS A 234 -8.27 -8.41 3.34
N LEU A 235 -9.38 -8.18 4.00
CA LEU A 235 -9.48 -7.66 5.36
C LEU A 235 -9.94 -8.79 6.27
N VAL A 236 -9.17 -9.10 7.30
CA VAL A 236 -9.55 -10.05 8.34
C VAL A 236 -9.76 -9.28 9.64
N LEU A 237 -10.92 -9.41 10.23
CA LEU A 237 -11.29 -8.75 11.48
C LEU A 237 -11.59 -9.79 12.54
N THR A 238 -11.13 -9.58 13.76
CA THR A 238 -11.67 -10.31 14.90
C THR A 238 -13.06 -9.74 15.23
N ARG A 239 -13.92 -10.56 15.85
CA ARG A 239 -15.26 -10.14 16.25
C ARG A 239 -15.21 -8.92 17.17
N ALA A 240 -14.32 -8.93 18.14
CA ALA A 240 -14.09 -7.79 19.04
C ALA A 240 -13.64 -6.51 18.28
N ALA A 241 -12.77 -6.64 17.27
CA ALA A 241 -12.37 -5.52 16.44
C ALA A 241 -13.53 -4.92 15.64
N LEU A 242 -14.44 -5.76 15.14
CA LEU A 242 -15.63 -5.29 14.46
C LEU A 242 -16.54 -4.48 15.39
N ASP A 243 -16.75 -4.95 16.62
CA ASP A 243 -17.57 -4.26 17.62
C ASP A 243 -16.95 -2.91 18.01
N THR A 244 -15.62 -2.84 18.11
CA THR A 244 -14.89 -1.58 18.33
C THR A 244 -15.06 -0.61 17.15
N LEU A 245 -15.01 -1.09 15.90
CA LEU A 245 -15.24 -0.26 14.71
C LEU A 245 -16.69 0.26 14.62
N ARG A 246 -17.66 -0.52 15.10
CA ARG A 246 -19.07 -0.09 15.21
C ARG A 246 -19.25 0.98 16.29
N SER A 247 -18.63 0.79 17.45
CA SER A 247 -18.73 1.74 18.57
C SER A 247 -18.01 3.07 18.28
N ALA A 248 -16.96 3.07 17.47
CA ALA A 248 -16.26 4.28 17.01
C ALA A 248 -17.10 5.22 16.12
N LYS A 249 -18.42 4.96 16.03
CA LYS A 249 -19.42 5.77 15.31
C LYS A 249 -19.67 7.14 15.96
N ALA A 250 -19.33 7.31 17.21
CA ALA A 250 -19.52 8.53 17.98
C ALA A 250 -18.53 9.64 17.64
#